data_66727b5f0f07af72b7a5f1f617e108d8
#
_entry.id   66727b5f0f07af72b7a5f1f617e108d8
#
_cell.length_a   1.000
_cell.length_b   1.000
_cell.length_c   1.000
_cell.angle_alpha   90.00
_cell.angle_beta   90.00
_cell.angle_gamma   90.00
#
_symmetry.space_group_name_H-M   'P 1'
#
loop_
_entity.id
_entity.type
_entity.pdbx_description
1 polymer ?
#
loop_
_entity_poly.entity_id
_entity_poly.type
_entity_poly.pdbx_seq_one_letter_code
_entity_poly.pdbx_strand_id
1 'polypeptide(L)'
;MKIFIIEDEPAIREELVQLLQKYGYQCDSSDDFHHIVQAALSSGANLILLDINLPYQDGFQVCREIRQKSNLPIIVLTSRNSDFDELMSLNIGADDYIAKPYNAQILLARIQKLLARTYEVQDNIVLTHKGLTLNLLKAEISYQGNKKSLTKNELGILRLLMVNKGNIIPRDALIDELWQSEQFIDENTLNVNIVRLRKALTEIGLPDYLETKRGLGYCV
;
A
#
# COMPACT_ATOMS: atom_id res chain seq x y z
N MET A 1 -0.79 -4.34 -12.39
CA MET A 1 0.40 -3.61 -11.88
C MET A 1 1.52 -3.71 -12.92
N LYS A 2 2.26 -2.61 -13.13
CA LYS A 2 3.33 -2.49 -14.13
C LYS A 2 4.69 -2.38 -13.44
N ILE A 3 5.69 -3.12 -13.90
CA ILE A 3 7.05 -3.14 -13.37
C ILE A 3 8.00 -2.63 -14.47
N PHE A 4 8.84 -1.66 -14.14
CA PHE A 4 9.90 -1.19 -15.02
C PHE A 4 11.21 -1.89 -14.67
N ILE A 5 11.87 -2.49 -15.66
CA ILE A 5 13.09 -3.28 -15.48
C ILE A 5 14.27 -2.50 -16.06
N ILE A 6 15.27 -2.24 -15.22
CA ILE A 6 16.55 -1.64 -15.59
C ILE A 6 17.62 -2.72 -15.42
N GLU A 7 17.96 -3.37 -16.52
CA GLU A 7 18.90 -4.49 -16.62
C GLU A 7 19.58 -4.39 -17.99
N ASP A 8 20.89 -4.36 -18.04
CA ASP A 8 21.64 -4.18 -19.27
C ASP A 8 21.84 -5.49 -20.05
N GLU A 9 21.88 -6.62 -19.36
CA GLU A 9 22.03 -7.92 -20.01
C GLU A 9 20.68 -8.39 -20.61
N PRO A 10 20.55 -8.47 -21.96
CA PRO A 10 19.27 -8.77 -22.59
C PRO A 10 18.68 -10.12 -22.16
N ALA A 11 19.53 -11.15 -21.97
CA ALA A 11 19.09 -12.48 -21.57
C ALA A 11 18.44 -12.47 -20.18
N ILE A 12 19.04 -11.78 -19.21
CA ILE A 12 18.51 -11.65 -17.85
C ILE A 12 17.22 -10.81 -17.87
N ARG A 13 17.21 -9.73 -18.64
CA ARG A 13 16.03 -8.88 -18.79
C ARG A 13 14.84 -9.63 -19.38
N GLU A 14 15.06 -10.44 -20.44
CA GLU A 14 14.01 -11.27 -21.04
C GLU A 14 13.50 -12.34 -20.07
N GLU A 15 14.38 -13.00 -19.33
CA GLU A 15 14.00 -13.97 -18.29
C GLU A 15 13.13 -13.34 -17.21
N LEU A 16 13.50 -12.13 -16.73
CA LEU A 16 12.70 -11.37 -15.78
C LEU A 16 11.31 -11.01 -16.32
N VAL A 17 11.26 -10.53 -17.57
CA VAL A 17 10.00 -10.19 -18.24
C VAL A 17 9.08 -11.42 -18.33
N GLN A 18 9.60 -12.56 -18.79
CA GLN A 18 8.82 -13.79 -18.91
C GLN A 18 8.33 -14.29 -17.55
N LEU A 19 9.20 -14.26 -16.53
CA LEU A 19 8.84 -14.63 -15.17
C LEU A 19 7.69 -13.75 -14.66
N LEU A 20 7.84 -12.43 -14.74
CA LEU A 20 6.87 -11.49 -14.18
C LEU A 20 5.54 -11.51 -14.92
N GLN A 21 5.56 -11.61 -16.24
CA GLN A 21 4.35 -11.74 -17.06
C GLN A 21 3.56 -13.01 -16.74
N LYS A 22 4.23 -14.14 -16.48
CA LYS A 22 3.59 -15.38 -16.01
C LYS A 22 2.79 -15.18 -14.70
N TYR A 23 3.18 -14.23 -13.87
CA TYR A 23 2.49 -13.89 -12.63
C TYR A 23 1.56 -12.67 -12.75
N GLY A 24 1.23 -12.26 -13.98
CA GLY A 24 0.22 -11.24 -14.27
C GLY A 24 0.71 -9.79 -14.17
N TYR A 25 2.01 -9.55 -14.10
CA TYR A 25 2.56 -8.21 -14.18
C TYR A 25 2.73 -7.75 -15.63
N GLN A 26 2.49 -6.48 -15.87
CA GLN A 26 2.95 -5.83 -17.11
C GLN A 26 4.40 -5.41 -16.90
N CYS A 27 5.25 -5.58 -17.91
CA CYS A 27 6.65 -5.22 -17.86
C CYS A 27 6.98 -4.20 -18.93
N ASP A 28 7.88 -3.28 -18.58
CA ASP A 28 8.46 -2.30 -19.49
C ASP A 28 9.96 -2.18 -19.20
N SER A 29 10.74 -1.78 -20.18
CA SER A 29 12.19 -1.60 -20.07
C SER A 29 12.68 -0.62 -21.12
N SER A 30 13.92 -0.17 -21.05
CA SER A 30 14.55 0.67 -22.07
C SER A 30 15.99 0.23 -22.30
N ASP A 31 16.44 0.30 -23.54
CA ASP A 31 17.84 0.10 -23.94
C ASP A 31 18.64 1.43 -23.94
N ASP A 32 17.96 2.55 -23.75
CA ASP A 32 18.61 3.86 -23.63
C ASP A 32 18.99 4.15 -22.17
N PHE A 33 20.16 3.66 -21.77
CA PHE A 33 20.69 3.85 -20.43
C PHE A 33 21.12 5.29 -20.14
N HIS A 34 21.33 6.15 -21.16
CA HIS A 34 21.62 7.56 -20.93
C HIS A 34 20.40 8.33 -20.40
N HIS A 35 19.19 7.93 -20.77
CA HIS A 35 17.94 8.54 -20.33
C HIS A 35 17.09 7.61 -19.47
N ILE A 36 17.70 6.60 -18.83
CA ILE A 36 16.99 5.54 -18.11
C ILE A 36 16.14 6.05 -16.95
N VAL A 37 16.61 7.06 -16.23
CA VAL A 37 15.84 7.73 -15.15
C VAL A 37 14.55 8.34 -15.70
N GLN A 38 14.66 9.07 -16.84
CA GLN A 38 13.50 9.67 -17.48
C GLN A 38 12.51 8.61 -17.99
N ALA A 39 13.02 7.56 -18.63
CA ALA A 39 12.22 6.44 -19.11
C ALA A 39 11.46 5.76 -17.96
N ALA A 40 12.14 5.47 -16.85
CA ALA A 40 11.53 4.86 -15.68
C ALA A 40 10.41 5.74 -15.09
N LEU A 41 10.66 7.05 -14.91
CA LEU A 41 9.69 7.99 -14.33
C LEU A 41 8.47 8.23 -15.23
N SER A 42 8.63 8.19 -16.56
CA SER A 42 7.53 8.38 -17.52
C SER A 42 6.79 7.08 -17.89
N SER A 43 7.29 5.92 -17.45
CA SER A 43 6.74 4.61 -17.81
C SER A 43 5.33 4.34 -17.25
N GLY A 44 4.92 5.04 -16.19
CA GLY A 44 3.72 4.72 -15.42
C GLY A 44 3.84 3.41 -14.61
N ALA A 45 5.07 2.97 -14.32
CA ALA A 45 5.31 1.78 -13.52
C ALA A 45 4.89 1.96 -12.05
N ASN A 46 4.56 0.83 -11.41
CA ASN A 46 4.23 0.75 -10.00
C ASN A 46 5.45 0.32 -9.16
N LEU A 47 6.49 -0.25 -9.79
CA LEU A 47 7.72 -0.70 -9.13
C LEU A 47 8.85 -0.72 -10.16
N ILE A 48 10.07 -0.45 -9.70
CA ILE A 48 11.29 -0.54 -10.49
C ILE A 48 12.13 -1.69 -9.96
N LEU A 49 12.56 -2.59 -10.87
CA LEU A 49 13.66 -3.51 -10.65
C LEU A 49 14.91 -2.90 -11.26
N LEU A 50 15.97 -2.73 -10.46
CA LEU A 50 17.17 -2.00 -10.86
C LEU A 50 18.42 -2.85 -10.64
N ASP A 51 19.14 -3.19 -11.70
CA ASP A 51 20.53 -3.67 -11.56
C ASP A 51 21.46 -2.50 -11.22
N ILE A 52 22.43 -2.80 -10.39
CA ILE A 52 23.49 -1.84 -10.02
C ILE A 52 24.58 -1.79 -11.11
N ASN A 53 24.86 -2.89 -11.76
CA ASN A 53 25.93 -2.99 -12.75
C ASN A 53 25.43 -2.55 -14.14
N LEU A 54 25.34 -1.24 -14.35
CA LEU A 54 24.92 -0.68 -15.64
C LEU A 54 26.11 -0.19 -16.45
N PRO A 55 26.04 -0.16 -17.80
CA PRO A 55 27.20 0.08 -18.66
C PRO A 55 27.74 1.50 -18.65
N TYR A 56 26.94 2.52 -18.40
CA TYR A 56 27.35 3.94 -18.56
C TYR A 56 27.28 4.74 -17.27
N GLN A 57 26.62 4.22 -16.24
CA GLN A 57 26.44 4.91 -14.97
C GLN A 57 26.24 3.89 -13.84
N ASP A 58 26.63 4.29 -12.65
CA ASP A 58 26.43 3.45 -11.46
C ASP A 58 24.93 3.38 -11.12
N GLY A 59 24.36 2.16 -11.01
CA GLY A 59 22.97 1.95 -10.62
C GLY A 59 22.62 2.58 -9.28
N PHE A 60 23.58 2.75 -8.38
CA PHE A 60 23.39 3.53 -7.15
C PHE A 60 23.05 4.98 -7.43
N GLN A 61 23.70 5.60 -8.43
CA GLN A 61 23.38 6.96 -8.84
C GLN A 61 21.98 7.02 -9.46
N VAL A 62 21.63 6.06 -10.33
CA VAL A 62 20.29 5.94 -10.92
C VAL A 62 19.22 5.85 -9.84
N CYS A 63 19.42 4.99 -8.83
CA CYS A 63 18.50 4.85 -7.70
C CYS A 63 18.28 6.19 -6.96
N ARG A 64 19.37 6.88 -6.65
CA ARG A 64 19.34 8.18 -5.97
C ARG A 64 18.60 9.24 -6.78
N GLU A 65 18.84 9.31 -8.09
CA GLU A 65 18.19 10.27 -8.98
C GLU A 65 16.67 9.99 -9.12
N ILE A 66 16.28 8.73 -9.20
CA ILE A 66 14.88 8.34 -9.20
C ILE A 66 14.23 8.75 -7.88
N ARG A 67 14.88 8.47 -6.74
CA ARG A 67 14.35 8.76 -5.41
C ARG A 67 14.20 10.26 -5.14
N GLN A 68 15.07 11.10 -5.68
CA GLN A 68 14.93 12.56 -5.59
C GLN A 68 13.68 13.10 -6.30
N LYS A 69 13.15 12.36 -7.29
CA LYS A 69 12.05 12.81 -8.15
C LYS A 69 10.76 12.01 -7.93
N SER A 70 10.83 10.85 -7.23
CA SER A 70 9.70 9.92 -7.09
C SER A 70 9.80 9.06 -5.84
N ASN A 71 8.64 8.67 -5.31
CA ASN A 71 8.50 7.66 -4.26
C ASN A 71 8.14 6.27 -4.82
N LEU A 72 8.38 6.02 -6.11
CA LEU A 72 8.20 4.70 -6.70
C LEU A 72 9.01 3.66 -5.93
N PRO A 73 8.44 2.49 -5.60
CA PRO A 73 9.18 1.39 -4.99
C PRO A 73 10.32 0.91 -5.88
N ILE A 74 11.51 0.74 -5.29
CA ILE A 74 12.71 0.27 -5.99
C ILE A 74 13.24 -0.96 -5.29
N ILE A 75 13.35 -2.07 -6.03
CA ILE A 75 14.10 -3.26 -5.61
C ILE A 75 15.40 -3.30 -6.40
N VAL A 76 16.51 -3.28 -5.70
CA VAL A 76 17.84 -3.41 -6.28
C VAL A 76 18.18 -4.90 -6.48
N LEU A 77 18.62 -5.26 -7.69
CA LEU A 77 19.16 -6.58 -8.05
C LEU A 77 20.65 -6.41 -8.31
N THR A 78 21.53 -7.22 -7.71
CA THR A 78 22.96 -7.04 -7.89
C THR A 78 23.76 -8.31 -7.66
N SER A 79 24.86 -8.47 -8.40
CA SER A 79 25.87 -9.50 -8.17
C SER A 79 26.89 -9.14 -7.08
N ARG A 80 26.83 -7.94 -6.52
CA ARG A 80 27.71 -7.53 -5.42
C ARG A 80 27.14 -8.04 -4.12
N ASN A 81 27.89 -8.90 -3.43
CA ASN A 81 27.45 -9.64 -2.22
C ASN A 81 28.15 -9.15 -0.95
N SER A 82 28.57 -7.91 -0.85
CA SER A 82 29.13 -7.39 0.39
C SER A 82 28.05 -6.76 1.27
N ASP A 83 28.16 -6.94 2.59
CA ASP A 83 27.30 -6.27 3.59
C ASP A 83 27.32 -4.73 3.40
N PHE A 84 28.43 -4.21 2.86
CA PHE A 84 28.59 -2.80 2.53
C PHE A 84 27.69 -2.38 1.37
N ASP A 85 27.53 -3.20 0.32
CA ASP A 85 26.68 -2.88 -0.83
C ASP A 85 25.18 -2.94 -0.45
N GLU A 86 24.81 -3.86 0.46
CA GLU A 86 23.45 -3.90 1.03
C GLU A 86 23.14 -2.63 1.84
N LEU A 87 24.03 -2.25 2.74
CA LEU A 87 23.91 -1.00 3.51
C LEU A 87 23.88 0.24 2.62
N MET A 88 24.71 0.28 1.56
CA MET A 88 24.70 1.38 0.59
C MET A 88 23.40 1.46 -0.17
N SER A 89 22.83 0.32 -0.61
CA SER A 89 21.55 0.27 -1.34
C SER A 89 20.41 0.86 -0.52
N LEU A 90 20.32 0.52 0.76
CA LEU A 90 19.29 1.05 1.67
C LEU A 90 19.48 2.55 1.95
N ASN A 91 20.72 3.01 2.12
CA ASN A 91 21.03 4.41 2.39
C ASN A 91 20.74 5.35 1.20
N ILE A 92 20.78 4.85 -0.04
CA ILE A 92 20.49 5.63 -1.25
C ILE A 92 19.00 5.70 -1.60
N GLY A 93 18.16 5.02 -0.82
CA GLY A 93 16.70 5.08 -0.94
C GLY A 93 16.05 3.93 -1.71
N ALA A 94 16.73 2.80 -1.88
CA ALA A 94 16.09 1.55 -2.29
C ALA A 94 15.15 1.04 -1.17
N ASP A 95 14.05 0.40 -1.55
CA ASP A 95 13.08 -0.16 -0.60
C ASP A 95 13.40 -1.61 -0.24
N ASP A 96 14.10 -2.31 -1.11
CA ASP A 96 14.59 -3.67 -0.88
C ASP A 96 15.82 -3.97 -1.75
N TYR A 97 16.52 -5.06 -1.40
CA TYR A 97 17.76 -5.49 -2.01
C TYR A 97 17.77 -7.01 -2.19
N ILE A 98 18.18 -7.49 -3.35
CA ILE A 98 18.28 -8.93 -3.66
C ILE A 98 19.60 -9.21 -4.37
N ALA A 99 20.41 -10.09 -3.76
CA ALA A 99 21.66 -10.55 -4.36
C ALA A 99 21.40 -11.57 -5.48
N LYS A 100 22.11 -11.46 -6.61
CA LYS A 100 22.19 -12.45 -7.68
C LYS A 100 23.23 -13.53 -7.32
N PRO A 101 22.98 -14.83 -7.59
CA PRO A 101 21.76 -15.40 -8.14
C PRO A 101 20.63 -15.48 -7.11
N TYR A 102 19.41 -15.15 -7.49
CA TYR A 102 18.25 -15.16 -6.62
C TYR A 102 17.24 -16.25 -6.97
N ASN A 103 16.47 -16.67 -5.99
CA ASN A 103 15.33 -17.55 -6.22
C ASN A 103 14.14 -16.73 -6.73
N ALA A 104 13.56 -17.15 -7.85
CA ALA A 104 12.40 -16.47 -8.47
C ALA A 104 11.21 -16.31 -7.51
N GLN A 105 10.94 -17.28 -6.64
CA GLN A 105 9.86 -17.20 -5.65
C GLN A 105 10.13 -16.14 -4.59
N ILE A 106 11.39 -15.98 -4.18
CA ILE A 106 11.81 -14.94 -3.23
C ILE A 106 11.63 -13.56 -3.87
N LEU A 107 12.06 -13.37 -5.12
CA LEU A 107 11.87 -12.11 -5.86
C LEU A 107 10.37 -11.76 -5.94
N LEU A 108 9.53 -12.71 -6.35
CA LEU A 108 8.08 -12.51 -6.45
C LEU A 108 7.44 -12.15 -5.10
N ALA A 109 7.82 -12.84 -4.03
CA ALA A 109 7.30 -12.55 -2.68
C ALA A 109 7.67 -11.14 -2.21
N ARG A 110 8.90 -10.67 -2.50
CA ARG A 110 9.36 -9.31 -2.17
C ARG A 110 8.64 -8.25 -2.99
N ILE A 111 8.46 -8.47 -4.30
CA ILE A 111 7.67 -7.60 -5.18
C ILE A 111 6.24 -7.46 -4.64
N GLN A 112 5.57 -8.59 -4.34
CA GLN A 112 4.21 -8.59 -3.80
C GLN A 112 4.12 -7.84 -2.49
N LYS A 113 5.01 -8.13 -1.54
CA LYS A 113 5.07 -7.46 -0.24
C LYS A 113 5.26 -5.94 -0.37
N LEU A 114 6.15 -5.52 -1.27
CA LEU A 114 6.45 -4.11 -1.47
C LEU A 114 5.30 -3.37 -2.16
N LEU A 115 4.71 -3.97 -3.20
CA LEU A 115 3.53 -3.42 -3.87
C LEU A 115 2.32 -3.34 -2.92
N ALA A 116 2.07 -4.39 -2.13
CA ALA A 116 1.03 -4.38 -1.12
C ALA A 116 1.25 -3.24 -0.11
N ARG A 117 2.44 -3.13 0.47
CA ARG A 117 2.80 -2.05 1.39
C ARG A 117 2.61 -0.66 0.77
N THR A 118 2.95 -0.47 -0.51
CA THR A 118 2.92 0.83 -1.16
C THR A 118 1.53 1.22 -1.66
N TYR A 119 0.79 0.26 -2.24
CA TYR A 119 -0.47 0.53 -2.95
C TYR A 119 -1.70 0.04 -2.19
N GLU A 120 -1.64 -1.05 -1.44
CA GLU A 120 -2.73 -1.46 -0.56
C GLU A 120 -2.88 -0.51 0.64
N VAL A 121 -1.78 0.10 1.11
CA VAL A 121 -1.86 1.18 2.10
C VAL A 121 -2.54 2.42 1.52
N GLN A 122 -2.39 2.73 0.23
CA GLN A 122 -3.13 3.83 -0.40
C GLN A 122 -4.61 3.50 -0.60
N ASP A 123 -4.96 2.29 -1.01
CA ASP A 123 -6.35 1.83 -1.09
C ASP A 123 -6.98 1.64 0.30
N ASN A 124 -6.19 1.25 1.31
CA ASN A 124 -6.64 1.14 2.71
C ASN A 124 -6.68 2.49 3.46
N ILE A 125 -6.03 3.53 2.96
CA ILE A 125 -6.10 4.88 3.56
C ILE A 125 -7.45 5.53 3.31
N VAL A 126 -8.12 5.20 2.21
CA VAL A 126 -9.43 5.72 1.82
C VAL A 126 -10.37 4.56 1.51
N LEU A 127 -11.31 4.31 2.41
CA LEU A 127 -12.36 3.33 2.19
C LEU A 127 -13.58 4.03 1.60
N THR A 128 -14.24 3.41 0.60
CA THR A 128 -15.46 3.95 -0.01
C THR A 128 -16.56 2.89 -0.03
N HIS A 129 -17.76 3.25 0.43
CA HIS A 129 -18.94 2.40 0.40
C HIS A 129 -20.22 3.26 0.40
N LYS A 130 -21.19 2.95 -0.47
CA LYS A 130 -22.47 3.69 -0.63
C LYS A 130 -22.27 5.22 -0.74
N GLY A 131 -21.18 5.66 -1.40
CA GLY A 131 -20.85 7.09 -1.57
C GLY A 131 -20.14 7.74 -0.37
N LEU A 132 -20.13 7.11 0.80
CA LEU A 132 -19.30 7.54 1.94
C LEU A 132 -17.82 7.25 1.67
N THR A 133 -16.98 8.23 1.91
CA THR A 133 -15.52 8.09 1.89
C THR A 133 -14.98 8.27 3.30
N LEU A 134 -14.18 7.30 3.78
CA LEU A 134 -13.46 7.32 5.05
C LEU A 134 -11.97 7.45 4.79
N ASN A 135 -11.36 8.56 5.20
CA ASN A 135 -9.92 8.77 5.15
C ASN A 135 -9.29 8.39 6.51
N LEU A 136 -8.55 7.29 6.55
CA LEU A 136 -7.97 6.75 7.79
C LEU A 136 -6.83 7.62 8.34
N LEU A 137 -6.04 8.29 7.49
CA LEU A 137 -4.95 9.16 7.94
C LEU A 137 -5.46 10.45 8.54
N LYS A 138 -6.53 11.01 7.97
CA LYS A 138 -7.13 12.27 8.46
C LYS A 138 -8.17 12.04 9.54
N ALA A 139 -8.53 10.77 9.82
CA ALA A 139 -9.67 10.42 10.66
C ALA A 139 -10.93 11.21 10.27
N GLU A 140 -11.25 11.25 8.97
CA GLU A 140 -12.29 12.09 8.40
C GLU A 140 -13.23 11.27 7.52
N ILE A 141 -14.53 11.48 7.65
CA ILE A 141 -15.55 10.99 6.73
C ILE A 141 -15.99 12.12 5.81
N SER A 142 -16.33 11.77 4.56
CA SER A 142 -16.90 12.73 3.59
C SER A 142 -18.00 12.09 2.75
N TYR A 143 -19.06 12.88 2.49
CA TYR A 143 -20.19 12.49 1.65
C TYR A 143 -20.77 13.74 0.97
N GLN A 144 -20.89 13.72 -0.37
CA GLN A 144 -21.44 14.83 -1.18
C GLN A 144 -20.85 16.21 -0.85
N GLY A 145 -19.53 16.25 -0.56
CA GLY A 145 -18.82 17.50 -0.23
C GLY A 145 -18.82 17.88 1.25
N ASN A 146 -19.73 17.33 2.06
CA ASN A 146 -19.72 17.49 3.52
C ASN A 146 -18.65 16.64 4.15
N LYS A 147 -18.01 17.14 5.21
CA LYS A 147 -16.91 16.47 5.90
C LYS A 147 -17.10 16.51 7.41
N LYS A 148 -16.64 15.44 8.11
CA LYS A 148 -16.65 15.36 9.57
C LYS A 148 -15.45 14.57 10.05
N SER A 149 -14.74 15.11 11.04
CA SER A 149 -13.68 14.39 11.73
C SER A 149 -14.25 13.39 12.73
N LEU A 150 -13.60 12.25 12.85
CA LEU A 150 -13.92 11.17 13.78
C LEU A 150 -12.88 11.09 14.90
N THR A 151 -13.31 10.66 16.08
CA THR A 151 -12.41 10.22 17.13
C THR A 151 -11.75 8.90 16.75
N LYS A 152 -10.67 8.50 17.46
CA LYS A 152 -9.96 7.24 17.24
C LYS A 152 -10.90 6.02 17.29
N ASN A 153 -11.80 5.99 18.27
CA ASN A 153 -12.73 4.89 18.48
C ASN A 153 -13.81 4.84 17.37
N GLU A 154 -14.38 5.99 17.00
CA GLU A 154 -15.34 6.08 15.89
C GLU A 154 -14.69 5.64 14.57
N LEU A 155 -13.43 6.04 14.33
CA LEU A 155 -12.65 5.64 13.17
C LEU A 155 -12.43 4.12 13.12
N GLY A 156 -12.00 3.49 14.23
CA GLY A 156 -11.79 2.05 14.33
C GLY A 156 -13.07 1.26 14.04
N ILE A 157 -14.18 1.64 14.67
CA ILE A 157 -15.49 1.03 14.44
C ILE A 157 -15.90 1.12 12.96
N LEU A 158 -15.87 2.33 12.38
CA LEU A 158 -16.30 2.54 11.00
C LEU A 158 -15.39 1.81 10.01
N ARG A 159 -14.07 1.82 10.25
CA ARG A 159 -13.10 1.06 9.45
C ARG A 159 -13.44 -0.42 9.42
N LEU A 160 -13.66 -1.05 10.59
CA LEU A 160 -13.97 -2.48 10.67
C LEU A 160 -15.26 -2.81 9.93
N LEU A 161 -16.28 -1.99 10.06
CA LEU A 161 -17.55 -2.16 9.34
C LEU A 161 -17.41 -1.98 7.83
N MET A 162 -16.66 -0.97 7.37
CA MET A 162 -16.48 -0.71 5.93
C MET A 162 -15.57 -1.73 5.24
N VAL A 163 -14.56 -2.28 5.93
CA VAL A 163 -13.73 -3.38 5.41
C VAL A 163 -14.58 -4.65 5.22
N ASN A 164 -15.54 -4.88 6.12
CA ASN A 164 -16.45 -6.02 6.09
C ASN A 164 -17.86 -5.65 5.56
N LYS A 165 -17.94 -4.67 4.66
CA LYS A 165 -19.19 -4.16 4.12
C LYS A 165 -20.14 -5.27 3.63
N GLY A 166 -21.42 -5.12 3.96
CA GLY A 166 -22.44 -6.12 3.65
C GLY A 166 -22.51 -7.29 4.64
N ASN A 167 -21.54 -7.46 5.55
CA ASN A 167 -21.55 -8.46 6.59
C ASN A 167 -21.95 -7.87 7.94
N ILE A 168 -22.54 -8.69 8.80
CA ILE A 168 -22.84 -8.31 10.19
C ILE A 168 -21.59 -8.53 11.03
N ILE A 169 -21.13 -7.49 11.72
CA ILE A 169 -20.00 -7.57 12.65
C ILE A 169 -20.55 -7.72 14.06
N PRO A 170 -20.20 -8.81 14.77
CA PRO A 170 -20.63 -9.04 16.15
C PRO A 170 -20.12 -7.93 17.08
N ARG A 171 -20.85 -7.70 18.19
CA ARG A 171 -20.48 -6.68 19.18
C ARG A 171 -19.10 -6.93 19.78
N ASP A 172 -18.79 -8.19 20.10
CA ASP A 172 -17.50 -8.58 20.67
C ASP A 172 -16.33 -8.24 19.74
N ALA A 173 -16.46 -8.46 18.43
CA ALA A 173 -15.44 -8.09 17.46
C ALA A 173 -15.21 -6.56 17.39
N LEU A 174 -16.26 -5.76 17.59
CA LEU A 174 -16.12 -4.29 17.67
C LEU A 174 -15.49 -3.85 18.98
N ILE A 175 -15.77 -4.54 20.08
CA ILE A 175 -15.13 -4.31 21.38
C ILE A 175 -13.65 -4.67 21.28
N ASP A 176 -13.28 -5.79 20.70
CA ASP A 176 -11.89 -6.22 20.50
C ASP A 176 -11.09 -5.23 19.66
N GLU A 177 -11.68 -4.67 18.60
CA GLU A 177 -11.06 -3.59 17.80
C GLU A 177 -10.76 -2.34 18.66
N LEU A 178 -11.66 -1.99 19.56
CA LEU A 178 -11.48 -0.87 20.47
C LEU A 178 -10.42 -1.16 21.55
N TRP A 179 -10.32 -2.41 22.04
CA TRP A 179 -9.33 -2.85 23.04
C TRP A 179 -7.88 -2.68 22.55
N GLN A 180 -7.63 -2.78 21.24
CA GLN A 180 -6.30 -2.52 20.67
C GLN A 180 -5.88 -1.05 20.85
N SER A 181 -6.81 -0.17 21.20
CA SER A 181 -6.59 1.27 21.30
C SER A 181 -6.58 1.85 22.73
N GLU A 182 -7.22 1.19 23.73
CA GLU A 182 -7.36 1.67 25.12
C GLU A 182 -7.48 0.51 26.12
N GLN A 183 -6.97 0.67 27.34
CA GLN A 183 -6.84 -0.38 28.36
C GLN A 183 -8.10 -0.73 29.16
N PHE A 184 -9.27 -0.19 28.93
CA PHE A 184 -10.52 -0.59 29.60
C PHE A 184 -11.72 -0.17 28.75
N ILE A 185 -12.25 -1.09 27.97
CA ILE A 185 -13.45 -0.85 27.15
C ILE A 185 -14.54 -1.85 27.56
N ASP A 186 -15.70 -1.31 27.88
CA ASP A 186 -16.92 -2.07 28.20
C ASP A 186 -17.98 -1.88 27.11
N GLU A 187 -19.09 -2.60 27.23
CA GLU A 187 -20.24 -2.47 26.32
C GLU A 187 -20.81 -1.05 26.27
N ASN A 188 -20.72 -0.28 27.38
CA ASN A 188 -21.19 1.08 27.43
C ASN A 188 -20.35 1.97 26.50
N THR A 189 -19.03 1.76 26.48
CA THR A 189 -18.11 2.48 25.60
C THR A 189 -18.46 2.23 24.13
N LEU A 190 -18.74 0.99 23.71
CA LEU A 190 -19.19 0.68 22.36
C LEU A 190 -20.50 1.43 22.04
N ASN A 191 -21.50 1.36 22.91
CA ASN A 191 -22.79 2.02 22.68
C ASN A 191 -22.66 3.54 22.52
N VAL A 192 -21.87 4.18 23.36
CA VAL A 192 -21.59 5.63 23.27
C VAL A 192 -20.93 5.98 21.93
N ASN A 193 -19.95 5.22 21.49
CA ASN A 193 -19.25 5.47 20.21
C ASN A 193 -20.16 5.19 19.01
N ILE A 194 -21.04 4.18 19.05
CA ILE A 194 -22.07 3.94 18.01
C ILE A 194 -23.03 5.12 17.90
N VAL A 195 -23.50 5.67 19.03
CA VAL A 195 -24.38 6.85 19.02
C VAL A 195 -23.69 8.08 18.42
N ARG A 196 -22.44 8.32 18.81
CA ARG A 196 -21.62 9.43 18.28
C ARG A 196 -21.35 9.27 16.79
N LEU A 197 -21.00 8.07 16.35
CA LEU A 197 -20.76 7.76 14.93
C LEU A 197 -22.03 7.96 14.09
N ARG A 198 -23.20 7.52 14.56
CA ARG A 198 -24.47 7.80 13.88
C ARG A 198 -24.76 9.31 13.77
N LYS A 199 -24.48 10.06 14.83
CA LYS A 199 -24.63 11.52 14.78
C LYS A 199 -23.69 12.11 13.73
N ALA A 200 -22.42 11.72 13.69
CA ALA A 200 -21.46 12.19 12.69
C ALA A 200 -21.91 11.86 11.24
N LEU A 201 -22.43 10.65 11.01
CA LEU A 201 -22.98 10.23 9.71
C LEU A 201 -24.23 11.04 9.32
N THR A 202 -25.12 11.29 10.27
CA THR A 202 -26.32 12.13 10.05
C THR A 202 -25.94 13.57 9.67
N GLU A 203 -24.94 14.16 10.34
CA GLU A 203 -24.45 15.51 10.08
C GLU A 203 -23.90 15.70 8.66
N ILE A 204 -23.38 14.63 8.04
CA ILE A 204 -22.91 14.68 6.64
C ILE A 204 -23.97 14.23 5.62
N GLY A 205 -25.18 13.84 6.06
CA GLY A 205 -26.29 13.47 5.18
C GLY A 205 -26.54 11.97 5.01
N LEU A 206 -26.03 11.12 5.90
CA LEU A 206 -26.16 9.65 5.86
C LEU A 206 -26.75 9.07 7.17
N PRO A 207 -28.01 9.38 7.53
CA PRO A 207 -28.59 8.98 8.83
C PRO A 207 -28.72 7.46 9.01
N ASP A 208 -28.99 6.71 7.93
CA ASP A 208 -29.28 5.28 7.99
C ASP A 208 -28.12 4.40 7.51
N TYR A 209 -26.91 4.95 7.45
CA TYR A 209 -25.75 4.22 6.97
C TYR A 209 -25.33 3.07 7.89
N LEU A 210 -25.40 3.27 9.21
CA LEU A 210 -25.00 2.30 10.23
C LEU A 210 -26.24 1.61 10.82
N GLU A 211 -26.48 0.38 10.41
CA GLU A 211 -27.62 -0.42 10.84
C GLU A 211 -27.30 -1.27 12.08
N THR A 212 -28.31 -1.47 12.95
CA THR A 212 -28.29 -2.45 14.02
C THR A 212 -29.04 -3.71 13.59
N LYS A 213 -28.40 -4.86 13.65
CA LYS A 213 -29.04 -6.17 13.53
C LYS A 213 -29.23 -6.72 14.96
N ARG A 214 -30.48 -6.60 15.47
CA ARG A 214 -30.81 -6.96 16.87
C ARG A 214 -30.30 -8.35 17.24
N GLY A 215 -29.59 -8.46 18.36
CA GLY A 215 -29.01 -9.70 18.87
C GLY A 215 -27.79 -10.22 18.09
N LEU A 216 -27.40 -9.60 16.95
CA LEU A 216 -26.31 -10.06 16.10
C LEU A 216 -25.13 -9.08 16.04
N GLY A 217 -25.40 -7.78 15.94
CA GLY A 217 -24.34 -6.80 15.82
C GLY A 217 -24.70 -5.60 14.93
N TYR A 218 -23.73 -5.11 14.15
CA TYR A 218 -23.87 -3.94 13.30
C TYR A 218 -23.36 -4.21 11.88
N CYS A 219 -23.87 -3.45 10.88
CA CYS A 219 -23.41 -3.51 9.49
C CYS A 219 -23.57 -2.14 8.79
N VAL A 220 -22.91 -2.00 7.63
CA VAL A 220 -23.00 -0.85 6.73
C VAL A 220 -23.26 -1.27 5.29
#